data_3824dbff8a64a9bc120ade78c4e983a2
#
_entry.id   3824dbff8a64a9bc120ade78c4e983a2
#
_cell.length_a   1.000
_cell.length_b   1.000
_cell.length_c   1.000
_cell.angle_alpha   90.00
_cell.angle_beta   90.00
_cell.angle_gamma   90.00
#
_symmetry.space_group_name_H-M   'P 1'
#
loop_
_entity.id
_entity.type
_entity.pdbx_description
1 polymer ?
#
loop_
_entity_poly.entity_id
_entity_poly.type
_entity_poly.pdbx_seq_one_letter_code
_entity_poly.pdbx_strand_id
1 'polypeptide(L)'
;MNGNIRIASVTVATPPYCINQAQAEAFLIKHYSDSLSQKSLSLVRKIFAHPSVLRRHLAVDDLECLVNEDPDSRIARYTHWAVNLSSQAIVHALAQVG
;
A
#
# COMPACT_ATOMS: atom_id res chain seq x y z
N MET A 1 6.93 12.15 -40.69
CA MET A 1 6.90 11.77 -39.27
C MET A 1 7.69 10.47 -39.09
N ASN A 2 8.63 10.45 -38.21
CA ASN A 2 9.51 9.30 -38.07
C ASN A 2 8.94 8.15 -37.21
N GLY A 3 7.78 8.31 -36.62
CA GLY A 3 7.10 7.27 -35.87
C GLY A 3 7.75 6.84 -34.56
N ASN A 4 8.79 7.56 -34.09
CA ASN A 4 9.45 7.22 -32.86
C ASN A 4 8.59 7.60 -31.65
N ILE A 5 8.33 6.59 -30.80
CA ILE A 5 7.65 6.78 -29.53
C ILE A 5 8.66 6.48 -28.42
N ARG A 6 8.78 7.38 -27.49
CA ARG A 6 9.66 7.18 -26.34
C ARG A 6 9.04 7.72 -25.05
N ILE A 7 9.45 7.13 -23.96
CA ILE A 7 9.00 7.56 -22.63
C ILE A 7 9.79 8.84 -22.27
N ALA A 8 9.06 9.95 -22.08
CA ALA A 8 9.66 11.24 -21.74
C ALA A 8 9.97 11.37 -20.25
N SER A 9 9.16 10.73 -19.39
CA SER A 9 9.41 10.69 -17.96
C SER A 9 8.71 9.52 -17.33
N VAL A 10 9.19 9.12 -16.15
CA VAL A 10 8.57 8.10 -15.31
C VAL A 10 8.58 8.61 -13.88
N THR A 11 7.44 8.54 -13.21
CA THR A 11 7.33 8.92 -11.80
C THR A 11 6.52 7.90 -11.03
N VAL A 12 6.67 7.95 -9.72
CA VAL A 12 5.97 7.06 -8.80
C VAL A 12 5.32 7.91 -7.72
N ALA A 13 4.10 7.55 -7.33
CA ALA A 13 3.44 8.11 -6.18
C ALA A 13 3.02 6.97 -5.24
N THR A 14 3.33 7.13 -3.95
CA THR A 14 2.96 6.15 -2.93
C THR A 14 2.12 6.81 -1.85
N PRO A 15 1.21 6.04 -1.20
CA PRO A 15 0.47 6.57 -0.06
C PRO A 15 1.45 7.01 1.04
N PRO A 16 1.14 8.08 1.78
CA PRO A 16 2.05 8.58 2.83
C PRO A 16 2.14 7.68 4.06
N TYR A 17 1.10 6.89 4.34
CA TYR A 17 1.09 6.02 5.52
C TYR A 17 2.04 4.84 5.30
N CYS A 18 3.08 4.78 6.10
CA CYS A 18 4.15 3.78 5.94
C CYS A 18 4.37 3.05 7.25
N ILE A 19 4.45 1.72 7.19
CA ILE A 19 4.75 0.87 8.35
C ILE A 19 5.92 -0.04 8.03
N ASN A 20 6.66 -0.44 9.06
CA ASN A 20 7.69 -1.46 8.91
C ASN A 20 7.11 -2.85 9.15
N GLN A 21 7.93 -3.88 8.94
CA GLN A 21 7.51 -5.27 9.10
C GLN A 21 7.06 -5.60 10.52
N ALA A 22 7.74 -5.07 11.52
CA ALA A 22 7.38 -5.31 12.92
C ALA A 22 6.00 -4.72 13.27
N GLN A 23 5.71 -3.54 12.76
CA GLN A 23 4.39 -2.90 12.95
C GLN A 23 3.28 -3.68 12.24
N ALA A 24 3.54 -4.17 11.03
CA ALA A 24 2.57 -4.97 10.28
C ALA A 24 2.27 -6.30 11.00
N GLU A 25 3.31 -6.99 11.48
CA GLU A 25 3.15 -8.22 12.24
C GLU A 25 2.36 -7.98 13.53
N ALA A 26 2.70 -6.94 14.29
CA ALA A 26 2.01 -6.61 15.53
C ALA A 26 0.53 -6.31 15.29
N PHE A 27 0.20 -5.61 14.22
CA PHE A 27 -1.19 -5.32 13.86
C PHE A 27 -1.97 -6.60 13.57
N LEU A 28 -1.42 -7.51 12.76
CA LEU A 28 -2.08 -8.76 12.43
C LEU A 28 -2.28 -9.64 13.66
N ILE A 29 -1.29 -9.74 14.52
CA ILE A 29 -1.39 -10.54 15.74
C ILE A 29 -2.45 -9.94 16.69
N LYS A 30 -2.45 -8.63 16.86
CA LYS A 30 -3.40 -7.95 17.74
C LYS A 30 -4.85 -8.20 17.31
N HIS A 31 -5.15 -8.13 16.02
CA HIS A 31 -6.53 -8.17 15.53
C HIS A 31 -7.01 -9.54 15.08
N TYR A 32 -6.10 -10.45 14.74
CA TYR A 32 -6.46 -11.71 14.08
C TYR A 32 -5.92 -12.96 14.77
N SER A 33 -5.18 -12.84 15.90
CA SER A 33 -4.60 -14.00 16.56
C SER A 33 -5.65 -15.02 17.01
N ASP A 34 -6.83 -14.56 17.43
CA ASP A 34 -7.91 -15.44 17.86
C ASP A 34 -8.60 -16.14 16.69
N SER A 35 -8.49 -15.60 15.49
CA SER A 35 -9.10 -16.14 14.27
C SER A 35 -8.16 -17.05 13.48
N LEU A 36 -6.87 -17.05 13.81
CA LEU A 36 -5.84 -17.81 13.10
C LEU A 36 -5.40 -19.04 13.90
N SER A 37 -5.15 -20.14 13.17
CA SER A 37 -4.55 -21.32 13.77
C SER A 37 -3.10 -21.08 14.17
N GLN A 38 -2.53 -21.91 15.03
CA GLN A 38 -1.12 -21.82 15.40
C GLN A 38 -0.19 -21.95 14.18
N LYS A 39 -0.57 -22.79 13.23
CA LYS A 39 0.17 -22.97 11.99
C LYS A 39 0.17 -21.67 11.16
N SER A 40 -0.99 -21.02 11.03
CA SER A 40 -1.11 -19.76 10.31
C SER A 40 -0.34 -18.63 10.98
N LEU A 41 -0.38 -18.54 12.32
CA LEU A 41 0.40 -17.55 13.08
C LEU A 41 1.91 -17.75 12.88
N SER A 42 2.36 -19.01 12.89
CA SER A 42 3.78 -19.34 12.64
C SER A 42 4.19 -18.89 11.23
N LEU A 43 3.33 -19.09 10.25
CA LEU A 43 3.59 -18.66 8.88
C LEU A 43 3.65 -17.13 8.76
N VAL A 44 2.76 -16.43 9.42
CA VAL A 44 2.76 -14.96 9.45
C VAL A 44 4.09 -14.44 10.01
N ARG A 45 4.55 -15.00 11.13
CA ARG A 45 5.83 -14.60 11.72
C ARG A 45 7.01 -14.82 10.77
N LYS A 46 7.03 -15.94 10.05
CA LYS A 46 8.08 -16.23 9.07
C LYS A 46 8.07 -15.24 7.91
N ILE A 47 6.90 -14.91 7.38
CA ILE A 47 6.73 -13.97 6.29
C ILE A 47 7.24 -12.59 6.69
N PHE A 48 6.83 -12.09 7.85
CA PHE A 48 7.21 -10.75 8.31
C PHE A 48 8.65 -10.66 8.81
N ALA A 49 9.29 -11.78 9.09
CA ALA A 49 10.72 -11.81 9.44
C ALA A 49 11.62 -11.77 8.19
N HIS A 50 11.06 -12.00 6.99
CA HIS A 50 11.84 -12.06 5.76
C HIS A 50 12.31 -10.64 5.36
N PRO A 51 13.62 -10.46 5.02
CA PRO A 51 14.17 -9.14 4.78
C PRO A 51 13.85 -8.54 3.41
N SER A 52 13.12 -9.22 2.55
CA SER A 52 12.86 -8.75 1.17
C SER A 52 11.96 -7.52 1.12
N VAL A 53 11.09 -7.34 2.11
CA VAL A 53 10.20 -6.19 2.20
C VAL A 53 10.37 -5.55 3.57
N LEU A 54 11.01 -4.39 3.64
CA LEU A 54 11.29 -3.71 4.91
C LEU A 54 10.18 -2.78 5.34
N ARG A 55 9.49 -2.17 4.39
CA ARG A 55 8.42 -1.19 4.64
C ARG A 55 7.27 -1.41 3.68
N ARG A 56 6.07 -1.02 4.13
CA ARG A 56 4.85 -1.07 3.32
C ARG A 56 4.16 0.29 3.36
N HIS A 57 3.83 0.80 2.18
CA HIS A 57 2.97 1.97 2.04
C HIS A 57 1.53 1.51 1.84
N LEU A 58 0.63 2.05 2.63
CA LEU A 58 -0.77 1.62 2.63
C LEU A 58 -1.68 2.81 2.32
N ALA A 59 -2.68 2.57 1.48
CA ALA A 59 -3.67 3.56 1.10
C ALA A 59 -4.75 3.70 2.18
N VAL A 60 -4.33 4.13 3.36
CA VAL A 60 -5.18 4.33 4.53
C VAL A 60 -4.71 5.57 5.28
N ASP A 61 -5.63 6.17 6.02
CA ASP A 61 -5.29 7.24 6.96
C ASP A 61 -4.82 6.66 8.30
N ASP A 62 -5.36 5.51 8.68
CA ASP A 62 -5.05 4.81 9.91
C ASP A 62 -5.25 3.31 9.69
N LEU A 63 -4.38 2.47 10.26
CA LEU A 63 -4.50 1.01 10.17
C LEU A 63 -5.80 0.47 10.73
N GLU A 64 -6.33 1.09 11.78
CA GLU A 64 -7.56 0.62 12.42
C GLU A 64 -8.76 0.66 11.47
N CYS A 65 -8.75 1.50 10.43
CA CYS A 65 -9.85 1.53 9.46
C CYS A 65 -9.97 0.25 8.62
N LEU A 66 -8.92 -0.58 8.60
CA LEU A 66 -8.95 -1.86 7.89
C LEU A 66 -9.71 -2.95 8.65
N VAL A 67 -9.86 -2.78 9.97
CA VAL A 67 -10.56 -3.74 10.81
C VAL A 67 -12.06 -3.53 10.66
N ASN A 68 -12.76 -4.59 10.25
CA ASN A 68 -14.23 -4.57 10.06
C ASN A 68 -14.71 -3.53 9.03
N GLU A 69 -13.87 -3.19 8.07
CA GLU A 69 -14.24 -2.29 6.99
C GLU A 69 -15.33 -2.93 6.11
N ASP A 70 -16.44 -2.22 5.91
CA ASP A 70 -17.50 -2.70 5.02
C ASP A 70 -17.12 -2.54 3.53
N PRO A 71 -17.83 -3.24 2.61
CA PRO A 71 -17.48 -3.14 1.18
C PRO A 71 -17.59 -1.74 0.59
N ASP A 72 -18.58 -0.95 0.99
CA ASP A 72 -18.78 0.40 0.46
C ASP A 72 -17.67 1.35 0.91
N SER A 73 -17.27 1.25 2.16
CA SER A 73 -16.14 2.03 2.69
C SER A 73 -14.84 1.66 2.00
N ARG A 74 -14.64 0.39 1.70
CA ARG A 74 -13.47 -0.09 0.98
C ARG A 74 -13.40 0.48 -0.44
N ILE A 75 -14.52 0.50 -1.15
CA ILE A 75 -14.61 1.06 -2.49
C ILE A 75 -14.35 2.58 -2.46
N ALA A 76 -14.94 3.29 -1.51
CA ALA A 76 -14.72 4.73 -1.34
C ALA A 76 -13.24 5.04 -1.07
N ARG A 77 -12.59 4.27 -0.20
CA ARG A 77 -11.17 4.41 0.10
C ARG A 77 -10.31 4.14 -1.14
N TYR A 78 -10.59 3.08 -1.87
CA TYR A 78 -9.89 2.76 -3.11
C TYR A 78 -10.00 3.91 -4.11
N THR A 79 -11.20 4.41 -4.36
CA THR A 79 -11.45 5.48 -5.31
C THR A 79 -10.71 6.75 -4.92
N HIS A 80 -10.78 7.15 -3.64
CA HIS A 80 -10.08 8.32 -3.12
C HIS A 80 -8.58 8.24 -3.39
N TRP A 81 -7.94 7.13 -3.02
CA TRP A 81 -6.51 6.98 -3.15
C TRP A 81 -6.07 6.78 -4.61
N ALA A 82 -6.85 6.06 -5.41
CA ALA A 82 -6.54 5.86 -6.83
C ALA A 82 -6.50 7.20 -7.57
N VAL A 83 -7.49 8.06 -7.36
CA VAL A 83 -7.53 9.39 -7.97
C VAL A 83 -6.38 10.27 -7.46
N ASN A 84 -6.18 10.29 -6.16
CA ASN A 84 -5.15 11.12 -5.52
C ASN A 84 -3.74 10.76 -5.99
N LEU A 85 -3.39 9.47 -5.93
CA LEU A 85 -2.05 9.00 -6.30
C LEU A 85 -1.80 9.13 -7.81
N SER A 86 -2.81 8.82 -8.63
CA SER A 86 -2.70 8.99 -10.08
C SER A 86 -2.48 10.45 -10.46
N SER A 87 -3.20 11.37 -9.82
CA SER A 87 -3.06 12.81 -10.06
C SER A 87 -1.67 13.29 -9.66
N GLN A 88 -1.15 12.86 -8.52
CA GLN A 88 0.20 13.20 -8.08
C GLN A 88 1.25 12.71 -9.07
N ALA A 89 1.13 11.47 -9.52
CA ALA A 89 2.08 10.88 -10.45
C ALA A 89 2.08 11.64 -11.79
N ILE A 90 0.90 12.00 -12.29
CA ILE A 90 0.78 12.75 -13.55
C ILE A 90 1.40 14.15 -13.41
N VAL A 91 1.10 14.87 -12.34
CA VAL A 91 1.66 16.20 -12.11
C VAL A 91 3.18 16.14 -12.03
N HIS A 92 3.73 15.18 -11.31
CA HIS A 92 5.18 15.02 -11.18
C HIS A 92 5.81 14.67 -12.54
N ALA A 93 5.18 13.79 -13.33
CA ALA A 93 5.69 13.41 -14.64
C ALA A 93 5.71 14.61 -15.60
N LEU A 94 4.66 15.42 -15.59
CA LEU A 94 4.60 16.63 -16.42
C LEU A 94 5.63 17.67 -16.00
N ALA A 95 5.87 17.80 -14.71
CA ALA A 95 6.88 18.72 -14.17
C ALA A 95 8.29 18.35 -14.62
N GLN A 96 8.58 17.07 -14.81
CA GLN A 96 9.91 16.61 -15.27
C GLN A 96 10.19 16.98 -16.74
N VAL A 97 9.18 17.04 -17.57
CA VAL A 97 9.34 17.30 -19.02
C VAL A 97 9.01 18.74 -19.40
N GLY A 98 8.39 19.47 -18.51
CA GLY A 98 7.97 20.85 -18.73
C GLY A 98 8.95 21.85 -18.26
#